data_da4acd0c0a8443c5eba12e87b05ec3ec
#
_entry.id   da4acd0c0a8443c5eba12e87b05ec3ec
#
_cell.length_a   1.000
_cell.length_b   1.000
_cell.length_c   1.000
_cell.angle_alpha   90.00
_cell.angle_beta   90.00
_cell.angle_gamma   90.00
#
_symmetry.space_group_name_H-M   'P 1'
#
loop_
_entity.id
_entity.type
_entity.pdbx_description
1 polymer ?
#
loop_
_entity_poly.entity_id
_entity_poly.type
_entity_poly.pdbx_seq_one_letter_code
_entity_poly.pdbx_strand_id
1 'polypeptide(L)'
;MKLLAVVAALSVVAAAPAAAQVDLAGQWGNIHHVESMQRGAGPDLGDYTGLPINDEARHAALTYTASSVSMTERGCMFYTENYILIAVHNIMIERVNDPVTGDILAWRVSAGGSDRAPITIWMDGRPHPSANAPRSFSGFATGRWEGDRLVARMTHMKRGVLRRNGVPLSDRASMTLHFVRHAEILTIMGIIEDPIYLDETLVLSMAYRANPRGNAPATNPTCFPFTELPGLDTPGTVPHFLPGTNPDEQTFAKHYNLPLDAAYGGVETLYPEFRRTLQGRYTPPAACTRYCCVAGGLNPAGLTCRQR
;
A
#
# COMPACT_ATOMS: atom_id res chain seq x y z
N MET A 1 -11.14 -56.16 -31.11
CA MET A 1 -12.11 -55.14 -30.62
C MET A 1 -11.90 -54.71 -29.17
N LYS A 2 -11.43 -55.56 -28.26
CA LYS A 2 -11.24 -55.14 -26.82
C LYS A 2 -10.03 -54.23 -26.57
N LEU A 3 -8.98 -54.27 -27.38
CA LEU A 3 -7.79 -53.40 -27.22
C LEU A 3 -8.03 -51.97 -27.69
N LEU A 4 -8.85 -51.76 -28.71
CA LEU A 4 -9.19 -50.40 -29.21
C LEU A 4 -10.08 -49.61 -28.23
N ALA A 5 -10.91 -50.29 -27.45
CA ALA A 5 -11.78 -49.66 -26.43
C ALA A 5 -10.97 -49.14 -25.22
N VAL A 6 -9.86 -49.83 -24.85
CA VAL A 6 -9.01 -49.43 -23.74
C VAL A 6 -8.15 -48.21 -24.08
N VAL A 7 -7.69 -48.09 -25.34
CA VAL A 7 -6.91 -46.92 -25.78
C VAL A 7 -7.79 -45.68 -25.89
N ALA A 8 -9.05 -45.79 -26.30
CA ALA A 8 -10.00 -44.67 -26.33
C ALA A 8 -10.39 -44.20 -24.92
N ALA A 9 -10.46 -45.04 -23.92
CA ALA A 9 -10.75 -44.67 -22.53
C ALA A 9 -9.59 -43.95 -21.83
N LEU A 10 -8.33 -44.25 -22.19
CA LEU A 10 -7.16 -43.56 -21.63
C LEU A 10 -6.95 -42.14 -22.22
N SER A 11 -7.48 -41.87 -23.40
CA SER A 11 -7.33 -40.55 -24.04
C SER A 11 -8.26 -39.47 -23.49
N VAL A 12 -9.27 -39.83 -22.69
CA VAL A 12 -10.25 -38.85 -22.14
C VAL A 12 -9.80 -38.29 -20.79
N VAL A 13 -8.79 -38.82 -20.14
CA VAL A 13 -8.37 -38.39 -18.79
C VAL A 13 -7.34 -37.26 -18.79
N ALA A 14 -6.81 -36.84 -19.95
CA ALA A 14 -5.70 -35.91 -20.03
C ALA A 14 -6.07 -34.46 -20.45
N ALA A 15 -7.33 -34.12 -20.60
CA ALA A 15 -7.76 -32.76 -20.83
C ALA A 15 -8.12 -32.09 -19.51
N ALA A 16 -7.10 -31.81 -18.68
CA ALA A 16 -7.26 -30.77 -17.67
C ALA A 16 -7.64 -29.47 -18.45
N PRO A 17 -8.72 -28.78 -18.07
CA PRO A 17 -9.02 -27.49 -18.69
C PRO A 17 -7.78 -26.62 -18.51
N ALA A 18 -7.15 -26.21 -19.60
CA ALA A 18 -6.17 -25.15 -19.56
C ALA A 18 -6.94 -23.91 -19.07
N ALA A 19 -6.87 -23.64 -17.78
CA ALA A 19 -7.38 -22.39 -17.25
C ALA A 19 -6.63 -21.29 -17.97
N ALA A 20 -7.31 -20.55 -18.84
CA ALA A 20 -6.72 -19.43 -19.52
C ALA A 20 -6.26 -18.46 -18.43
N GLN A 21 -4.95 -18.26 -18.31
CA GLN A 21 -4.39 -17.30 -17.37
C GLN A 21 -4.97 -15.92 -17.70
N VAL A 22 -5.48 -15.25 -16.69
CA VAL A 22 -6.02 -13.90 -16.83
C VAL A 22 -4.88 -12.96 -17.22
N ASP A 23 -5.06 -12.23 -18.31
CA ASP A 23 -4.08 -11.24 -18.71
C ASP A 23 -4.14 -10.00 -17.83
N LEU A 24 -3.08 -9.72 -17.10
CA LEU A 24 -2.95 -8.53 -16.26
C LEU A 24 -2.25 -7.38 -16.98
N ALA A 25 -1.67 -7.61 -18.17
CA ALA A 25 -0.91 -6.59 -18.89
C ALA A 25 -1.78 -5.39 -19.26
N GLY A 26 -1.20 -4.20 -19.16
CA GLY A 26 -1.85 -2.96 -19.55
C GLY A 26 -1.66 -1.84 -18.55
N GLN A 27 -2.31 -0.73 -18.85
CA GLN A 27 -2.36 0.43 -18.00
C GLN A 27 -3.66 0.43 -17.18
N TRP A 28 -3.54 0.77 -15.92
CA TRP A 28 -4.60 0.72 -14.94
C TRP A 28 -4.69 2.06 -14.22
N GLY A 29 -5.83 2.74 -14.37
CA GLY A 29 -6.16 3.96 -13.66
C GLY A 29 -6.72 3.65 -12.29
N ASN A 30 -6.21 4.28 -11.25
CA ASN A 30 -6.70 4.05 -9.90
C ASN A 30 -8.12 4.59 -9.68
N ILE A 31 -8.90 3.90 -8.86
CA ILE A 31 -10.25 4.31 -8.46
C ILE A 31 -10.17 4.95 -7.08
N HIS A 32 -10.40 6.25 -7.08
CA HIS A 32 -10.02 7.14 -5.98
C HIS A 32 -11.08 7.37 -4.90
N HIS A 33 -11.89 6.45 -4.51
CA HIS A 33 -12.98 6.79 -3.59
C HIS A 33 -12.76 6.42 -2.12
N VAL A 34 -11.94 5.42 -1.84
CA VAL A 34 -11.77 4.89 -0.48
C VAL A 34 -10.53 5.47 0.20
N GLU A 35 -9.42 5.58 -0.52
CA GLU A 35 -8.11 5.95 0.03
C GLU A 35 -7.79 7.43 -0.13
N SER A 36 -8.79 8.29 -0.34
CA SER A 36 -8.57 9.72 -0.55
C SER A 36 -7.78 10.38 0.59
N MET A 37 -7.95 9.91 1.82
CA MET A 37 -7.21 10.40 2.99
C MET A 37 -5.75 9.98 3.01
N GLN A 38 -5.39 8.92 2.29
CA GLN A 38 -4.01 8.43 2.21
C GLN A 38 -3.16 9.22 1.22
N ARG A 39 -3.77 10.17 0.47
CA ARG A 39 -3.18 10.86 -0.67
C ARG A 39 -2.57 12.20 -0.31
N GLY A 40 -1.77 12.71 -1.22
CA GLY A 40 -1.12 13.98 -1.04
C GLY A 40 -0.23 13.98 0.19
N ALA A 41 -0.57 14.81 1.16
CA ALA A 41 0.19 14.89 2.42
C ALA A 41 0.08 13.64 3.30
N GLY A 42 -0.85 12.74 2.98
CA GLY A 42 -1.14 11.56 3.81
C GLY A 42 -2.13 11.85 4.93
N PRO A 43 -2.42 10.85 5.79
CA PRO A 43 -3.27 11.03 6.97
C PRO A 43 -2.63 12.00 7.95
N ASP A 44 -3.46 12.60 8.81
CA ASP A 44 -2.96 13.46 9.88
C ASP A 44 -2.13 12.66 10.89
N LEU A 45 -1.21 13.35 11.55
CA LEU A 45 -0.49 12.77 12.68
C LEU A 45 -1.46 12.38 13.80
N GLY A 46 -1.22 11.21 14.38
CA GLY A 46 -2.10 10.66 15.40
C GLY A 46 -3.33 9.92 14.84
N ASP A 47 -3.47 9.77 13.53
CA ASP A 47 -4.48 8.90 12.92
C ASP A 47 -3.95 7.46 12.83
N TYR A 48 -4.20 6.70 13.88
CA TYR A 48 -3.85 5.28 13.91
C TYR A 48 -5.08 4.38 14.00
N THR A 49 -6.24 4.95 13.83
CA THR A 49 -7.54 4.28 13.88
C THR A 49 -7.58 3.08 12.94
N GLY A 50 -7.94 1.93 13.50
CA GLY A 50 -8.09 0.68 12.75
C GLY A 50 -6.79 0.01 12.32
N LEU A 51 -5.62 0.52 12.71
CA LEU A 51 -4.35 -0.13 12.42
C LEU A 51 -3.98 -1.12 13.52
N PRO A 52 -3.62 -2.36 13.18
CA PRO A 52 -3.18 -3.36 14.14
C PRO A 52 -1.73 -3.13 14.58
N ILE A 53 -1.37 -1.90 14.93
CA ILE A 53 -0.02 -1.51 15.33
C ILE A 53 0.20 -1.68 16.83
N ASN A 54 1.39 -2.14 17.19
CA ASN A 54 1.80 -2.24 18.59
C ASN A 54 2.30 -0.89 19.14
N ASP A 55 2.65 -0.89 20.42
CA ASP A 55 3.10 0.32 21.12
C ASP A 55 4.42 0.87 20.56
N GLU A 56 5.32 0.01 20.08
CA GLU A 56 6.59 0.45 19.49
C GLU A 56 6.34 1.21 18.17
N ALA A 57 5.46 0.71 17.33
CA ALA A 57 5.07 1.38 16.10
C ALA A 57 4.36 2.71 16.37
N ARG A 58 3.46 2.73 17.35
CA ARG A 58 2.74 3.94 17.77
C ARG A 58 3.71 4.98 18.30
N HIS A 59 4.64 4.58 19.14
CA HIS A 59 5.67 5.45 19.67
C HIS A 59 6.54 6.05 18.54
N ALA A 60 7.03 5.24 17.62
CA ALA A 60 7.79 5.70 16.47
C ALA A 60 6.98 6.71 15.63
N ALA A 61 5.70 6.44 15.40
CA ALA A 61 4.82 7.32 14.63
C ALA A 61 4.58 8.66 15.31
N LEU A 62 4.43 8.70 16.63
CA LEU A 62 4.26 9.95 17.39
C LEU A 62 5.50 10.85 17.41
N THR A 63 6.67 10.29 17.17
CA THR A 63 7.93 11.07 17.05
C THR A 63 8.18 11.59 15.64
N TYR A 64 7.38 11.17 14.66
CA TYR A 64 7.53 11.54 13.26
C TYR A 64 7.17 13.03 13.04
N THR A 65 7.93 13.69 12.18
CA THR A 65 7.57 15.01 11.69
C THR A 65 7.16 14.94 10.23
N ALA A 66 6.06 15.59 9.86
CA ALA A 66 5.66 15.77 8.46
C ALA A 66 6.57 16.76 7.71
N SER A 67 7.57 17.32 8.38
CA SER A 67 8.55 18.17 7.71
C SER A 67 9.36 17.38 6.68
N SER A 68 9.95 18.13 5.77
CA SER A 68 10.62 17.65 4.58
C SER A 68 11.64 16.51 4.79
N VAL A 69 12.33 16.50 5.91
CA VAL A 69 13.46 15.57 6.13
C VAL A 69 13.00 14.14 6.47
N SER A 70 11.83 14.01 7.08
CA SER A 70 11.26 12.68 7.43
C SER A 70 10.59 11.98 6.25
N MET A 71 10.26 12.70 5.21
CA MET A 71 9.59 12.14 4.04
C MET A 71 10.61 11.53 3.09
N THR A 72 10.45 10.24 2.77
CA THR A 72 11.39 9.48 1.94
C THR A 72 11.65 10.12 0.58
N GLU A 73 10.61 10.64 -0.07
CA GLU A 73 10.73 11.33 -1.34
C GLU A 73 11.58 12.59 -1.29
N ARG A 74 11.67 13.26 -0.14
CA ARG A 74 12.51 14.44 0.05
C ARG A 74 13.99 14.09 0.10
N GLY A 75 14.30 12.92 0.62
CA GLY A 75 15.65 12.34 0.58
C GLY A 75 15.97 11.59 -0.71
N CYS A 76 15.11 11.66 -1.73
CA CYS A 76 15.23 10.90 -2.96
C CYS A 76 15.27 9.38 -2.72
N MET A 77 14.64 8.92 -1.67
CA MET A 77 14.48 7.50 -1.39
C MET A 77 13.11 7.02 -1.87
N PHE A 78 13.06 5.79 -2.34
CA PHE A 78 11.81 5.16 -2.71
C PHE A 78 11.02 4.72 -1.47
N TYR A 79 9.70 4.71 -1.58
CA TYR A 79 8.85 3.95 -0.67
C TYR A 79 9.04 2.45 -0.91
N THR A 80 8.81 1.66 0.12
CA THR A 80 8.71 0.20 -0.01
C THR A 80 7.40 -0.19 -0.70
N GLU A 81 7.35 -1.39 -1.26
CA GLU A 81 6.30 -1.76 -2.21
C GLU A 81 4.92 -2.02 -1.59
N ASN A 82 4.82 -2.08 -0.25
CA ASN A 82 3.52 -1.99 0.42
C ASN A 82 2.75 -0.73 0.02
N TYR A 83 3.47 0.30 -0.46
CA TYR A 83 2.88 1.56 -0.88
C TYR A 83 1.99 1.42 -2.14
N ILE A 84 2.05 0.30 -2.87
CA ILE A 84 1.10 -0.02 -3.96
C ILE A 84 -0.34 -0.10 -3.44
N LEU A 85 -0.54 -0.43 -2.16
CA LEU A 85 -1.85 -0.57 -1.54
C LEU A 85 -2.43 0.74 -1.02
N ILE A 86 -1.61 1.79 -0.95
CA ILE A 86 -2.02 3.14 -0.49
C ILE A 86 -1.67 4.22 -1.50
N ALA A 87 -0.94 3.86 -2.55
CA ALA A 87 -0.48 4.80 -3.55
C ALA A 87 -1.61 5.22 -4.48
N VAL A 88 -1.45 6.41 -4.89
CA VAL A 88 -2.41 7.24 -5.60
C VAL A 88 -2.19 7.28 -7.10
N HIS A 89 -1.25 6.49 -7.60
CA HIS A 89 -0.83 6.58 -8.99
C HIS A 89 -1.44 5.46 -9.84
N ASN A 90 -1.63 5.77 -11.12
CA ASN A 90 -1.89 4.74 -12.12
C ASN A 90 -0.74 3.76 -12.15
N ILE A 91 -1.03 2.52 -12.47
CA ILE A 91 -0.01 1.48 -12.60
C ILE A 91 0.02 0.95 -14.02
N MET A 92 1.17 0.43 -14.41
CA MET A 92 1.38 -0.33 -15.63
C MET A 92 1.87 -1.72 -15.25
N ILE A 93 1.25 -2.73 -15.83
CA ILE A 93 1.65 -4.13 -15.66
C ILE A 93 2.14 -4.63 -17.02
N GLU A 94 3.35 -5.17 -17.02
CA GLU A 94 4.03 -5.66 -18.22
C GLU A 94 4.40 -7.13 -18.05
N ARG A 95 4.36 -7.86 -19.16
CA ARG A 95 4.92 -9.20 -19.22
C ARG A 95 6.41 -9.12 -19.46
N VAL A 96 7.18 -9.87 -18.72
CA VAL A 96 8.59 -10.15 -18.99
C VAL A 96 8.64 -11.58 -19.52
N ASN A 97 8.85 -11.75 -20.81
CA ASN A 97 8.84 -13.05 -21.43
C ASN A 97 10.25 -13.63 -21.51
N ASP A 98 10.33 -14.93 -21.42
CA ASP A 98 11.54 -15.67 -21.78
C ASP A 98 11.82 -15.46 -23.28
N PRO A 99 13.02 -15.01 -23.65
CA PRO A 99 13.32 -14.68 -25.05
C PRO A 99 13.40 -15.91 -25.95
N VAL A 100 13.51 -17.11 -25.40
CA VAL A 100 13.62 -18.37 -26.15
C VAL A 100 12.29 -19.05 -26.28
N THR A 101 11.54 -19.21 -25.19
CA THR A 101 10.27 -19.96 -25.17
C THR A 101 9.06 -19.05 -25.38
N GLY A 102 9.17 -17.76 -25.12
CA GLY A 102 8.05 -16.82 -25.12
C GLY A 102 7.16 -16.91 -23.88
N ASP A 103 7.45 -17.80 -22.95
CA ASP A 103 6.69 -17.95 -21.72
C ASP A 103 6.83 -16.72 -20.80
N ILE A 104 5.83 -16.47 -19.99
CA ILE A 104 5.88 -15.38 -18.99
C ILE A 104 6.84 -15.78 -17.86
N LEU A 105 8.03 -15.16 -17.86
CA LEU A 105 9.04 -15.32 -16.85
C LEU A 105 8.74 -14.50 -15.59
N ALA A 106 8.17 -13.32 -15.77
CA ALA A 106 7.78 -12.43 -14.67
C ALA A 106 6.68 -11.45 -15.09
N TRP A 107 6.02 -10.89 -14.09
CA TRP A 107 5.19 -9.70 -14.21
C TRP A 107 5.94 -8.50 -13.63
N ARG A 108 5.99 -7.40 -14.36
CA ARG A 108 6.57 -6.15 -13.87
C ARG A 108 5.46 -5.16 -13.61
N VAL A 109 5.35 -4.69 -12.37
CA VAL A 109 4.36 -3.69 -11.97
C VAL A 109 5.08 -2.38 -11.69
N SER A 110 4.82 -1.39 -12.52
CA SER A 110 5.35 -0.04 -12.39
C SER A 110 4.25 0.92 -11.99
N ALA A 111 4.56 1.94 -11.19
CA ALA A 111 3.63 3.01 -10.89
C ALA A 111 4.14 4.35 -11.37
N GLY A 112 3.22 5.27 -11.61
CA GLY A 112 3.56 6.67 -11.88
C GLY A 112 4.15 7.31 -10.63
N GLY A 113 5.11 8.22 -10.85
CA GLY A 113 5.80 8.92 -9.79
C GLY A 113 7.22 8.42 -9.58
N SER A 114 8.00 9.23 -8.86
CA SER A 114 9.41 8.97 -8.55
C SER A 114 9.61 8.22 -7.26
N ASP A 115 8.55 7.86 -6.60
CA ASP A 115 8.53 7.43 -5.22
C ASP A 115 8.57 5.91 -5.04
N ARG A 116 8.56 5.14 -6.16
CA ARG A 116 8.64 3.67 -6.12
C ARG A 116 9.49 3.08 -7.23
N ALA A 117 10.23 2.02 -6.90
CA ALA A 117 10.85 1.15 -7.88
C ALA A 117 9.82 0.13 -8.43
N PRO A 118 9.97 -0.38 -9.66
CA PRO A 118 9.07 -1.42 -10.16
C PRO A 118 9.18 -2.72 -9.36
N ILE A 119 8.04 -3.36 -9.10
CA ILE A 119 7.99 -4.73 -8.58
C ILE A 119 8.21 -5.70 -9.73
N THR A 120 9.11 -6.67 -9.55
CA THR A 120 9.24 -7.81 -10.46
C THR A 120 8.75 -9.07 -9.74
N ILE A 121 7.65 -9.64 -10.23
CA ILE A 121 7.05 -10.86 -9.67
C ILE A 121 7.47 -12.02 -10.55
N TRP A 122 8.40 -12.82 -10.07
CA TRP A 122 8.94 -13.97 -10.80
C TRP A 122 7.95 -15.14 -10.81
N MET A 123 7.74 -15.73 -12.00
CA MET A 123 6.77 -16.81 -12.21
C MET A 123 7.40 -18.18 -12.42
N ASP A 124 8.72 -18.26 -12.38
CA ASP A 124 9.50 -19.49 -12.67
C ASP A 124 9.70 -20.41 -11.46
N GLY A 125 9.06 -20.13 -10.34
CA GLY A 125 9.13 -20.97 -9.15
C GLY A 125 10.44 -20.88 -8.37
N ARG A 126 11.29 -19.87 -8.69
CA ARG A 126 12.55 -19.68 -7.96
C ARG A 126 12.31 -19.46 -6.46
N PRO A 127 13.23 -19.97 -5.60
CA PRO A 127 13.11 -19.76 -4.16
C PRO A 127 13.38 -18.30 -3.79
N HIS A 128 12.79 -17.86 -2.67
CA HIS A 128 13.17 -16.59 -2.06
C HIS A 128 14.63 -16.64 -1.59
N PRO A 129 15.31 -15.48 -1.60
CA PRO A 129 16.66 -15.38 -1.05
C PRO A 129 16.72 -15.81 0.43
N SER A 130 17.91 -16.11 0.92
CA SER A 130 18.10 -16.40 2.35
C SER A 130 17.75 -15.20 3.22
N ALA A 131 17.36 -15.40 4.47
CA ALA A 131 16.99 -14.33 5.39
C ALA A 131 18.07 -13.25 5.56
N ASN A 132 19.34 -13.59 5.28
CA ASN A 132 20.50 -12.69 5.37
C ASN A 132 20.82 -11.97 4.06
N ALA A 133 20.06 -12.21 2.99
CA ALA A 133 20.30 -11.53 1.73
C ALA A 133 20.01 -10.02 1.83
N PRO A 134 20.68 -9.19 1.01
CA PRO A 134 20.43 -7.75 0.99
C PRO A 134 18.97 -7.42 0.71
N ARG A 135 18.47 -6.38 1.37
CA ARG A 135 17.13 -5.85 1.19
C ARG A 135 17.12 -4.69 0.20
N SER A 136 16.02 -4.54 -0.53
CA SER A 136 15.82 -3.43 -1.47
C SER A 136 14.48 -2.75 -1.24
N PHE A 137 14.26 -1.59 -1.84
CA PHE A 137 12.95 -0.95 -1.79
C PHE A 137 11.89 -1.75 -2.54
N SER A 138 12.25 -2.38 -3.67
CA SER A 138 11.35 -3.27 -4.43
C SER A 138 11.12 -4.62 -3.77
N GLY A 139 11.93 -5.00 -2.78
CA GLY A 139 11.88 -6.33 -2.21
C GLY A 139 12.25 -7.43 -3.21
N PHE A 140 11.78 -8.63 -2.94
CA PHE A 140 11.86 -9.80 -3.82
C PHE A 140 10.50 -10.49 -3.86
N ALA A 141 9.94 -10.68 -5.04
CA ALA A 141 8.62 -11.26 -5.19
C ALA A 141 8.61 -12.46 -6.13
N THR A 142 7.90 -13.53 -5.73
CA THR A 142 7.56 -14.66 -6.57
C THR A 142 6.05 -14.81 -6.66
N GLY A 143 5.57 -15.25 -7.81
CA GLY A 143 4.14 -15.40 -8.07
C GLY A 143 3.74 -16.82 -8.46
N ARG A 144 2.48 -17.12 -8.25
CA ARG A 144 1.82 -18.30 -8.78
C ARG A 144 0.37 -17.96 -9.12
N TRP A 145 -0.18 -18.67 -10.07
CA TRP A 145 -1.61 -18.60 -10.34
C TRP A 145 -2.38 -19.55 -9.41
N GLU A 146 -3.46 -19.03 -8.85
CA GLU A 146 -4.45 -19.80 -8.10
C GLU A 146 -5.82 -19.57 -8.73
N GLY A 147 -6.21 -20.47 -9.65
CA GLY A 147 -7.35 -20.24 -10.52
C GLY A 147 -7.09 -19.04 -11.45
N ASP A 148 -7.94 -18.04 -11.36
CA ASP A 148 -7.89 -16.81 -12.16
C ASP A 148 -7.18 -15.63 -11.47
N ARG A 149 -6.63 -15.83 -10.28
CA ARG A 149 -5.91 -14.80 -9.52
C ARG A 149 -4.40 -15.08 -9.50
N LEU A 150 -3.62 -14.03 -9.66
CA LEU A 150 -2.18 -14.08 -9.40
C LEU A 150 -1.94 -13.81 -7.91
N VAL A 151 -1.26 -14.72 -7.25
CA VAL A 151 -0.81 -14.56 -5.85
C VAL A 151 0.69 -14.37 -5.84
N ALA A 152 1.16 -13.24 -5.32
CA ALA A 152 2.56 -12.90 -5.24
C ALA A 152 2.98 -12.78 -3.77
N ARG A 153 4.01 -13.53 -3.37
CA ARG A 153 4.66 -13.38 -2.07
C ARG A 153 5.86 -12.46 -2.19
N MET A 154 5.97 -11.48 -1.30
CA MET A 154 7.05 -10.50 -1.27
C MET A 154 7.77 -10.51 0.08
N THR A 155 9.08 -10.44 0.03
CA THR A 155 9.99 -10.37 1.19
C THR A 155 11.18 -9.47 0.85
N HIS A 156 12.13 -9.32 1.76
CA HIS A 156 13.39 -8.57 1.56
C HIS A 156 13.19 -7.10 1.21
N MET A 157 12.09 -6.52 1.68
CA MET A 157 11.89 -5.08 1.63
C MET A 157 12.79 -4.38 2.65
N LYS A 158 13.27 -3.20 2.32
CA LYS A 158 13.89 -2.29 3.30
C LYS A 158 12.85 -1.79 4.30
N ARG A 159 13.31 -1.25 5.41
CA ARG A 159 12.46 -0.48 6.32
C ARG A 159 11.79 0.67 5.56
N GLY A 160 10.51 0.88 5.81
CA GLY A 160 9.71 1.91 5.18
C GLY A 160 8.61 2.42 6.10
N VAL A 161 7.53 2.89 5.50
CA VAL A 161 6.34 3.37 6.21
C VAL A 161 5.09 2.65 5.72
N LEU A 162 4.20 2.33 6.64
CA LEU A 162 2.85 1.86 6.32
C LEU A 162 1.95 3.01 5.86
N ARG A 163 2.12 4.19 6.47
CA ARG A 163 1.38 5.41 6.15
C ARG A 163 2.31 6.62 6.24
N ARG A 164 2.03 7.66 5.46
CA ARG A 164 2.80 8.91 5.42
C ARG A 164 2.69 9.78 6.69
N ASN A 165 2.08 9.29 7.73
CA ASN A 165 2.05 9.92 9.05
C ASN A 165 3.00 9.27 10.06
N GLY A 166 4.04 8.60 9.56
CA GLY A 166 5.11 8.07 10.38
C GLY A 166 4.92 6.65 10.88
N VAL A 167 3.78 6.01 10.60
CA VAL A 167 3.59 4.59 10.97
C VAL A 167 4.60 3.73 10.23
N PRO A 168 5.52 3.05 10.96
CA PRO A 168 6.63 2.34 10.34
C PRO A 168 6.23 1.00 9.74
N LEU A 169 7.05 0.52 8.80
CA LEU A 169 7.12 -0.85 8.33
C LEU A 169 8.54 -1.35 8.53
N SER A 170 8.71 -2.52 9.16
CA SER A 170 10.05 -3.08 9.39
C SER A 170 10.64 -3.73 8.13
N ASP A 171 11.92 -3.96 8.14
CA ASP A 171 12.62 -4.72 7.12
C ASP A 171 12.42 -6.26 7.28
N ARG A 172 11.70 -6.68 8.32
CA ARG A 172 11.28 -8.06 8.55
C ARG A 172 9.86 -8.33 8.05
N ALA A 173 9.19 -7.29 7.58
CA ALA A 173 7.85 -7.44 7.03
C ALA A 173 7.84 -8.35 5.80
N SER A 174 6.74 -9.06 5.65
CA SER A 174 6.40 -9.78 4.41
C SER A 174 5.02 -9.35 3.94
N MET A 175 4.78 -9.53 2.64
CA MET A 175 3.50 -9.17 2.04
C MET A 175 3.06 -10.22 1.04
N THR A 176 1.78 -10.58 1.07
CA THR A 176 1.16 -11.38 0.03
C THR A 176 0.19 -10.51 -0.75
N LEU A 177 0.41 -10.38 -2.05
CA LEU A 177 -0.44 -9.62 -2.96
C LEU A 177 -1.31 -10.58 -3.76
N HIS A 178 -2.60 -10.28 -3.83
CA HIS A 178 -3.57 -10.97 -4.68
C HIS A 178 -4.02 -10.01 -5.77
N PHE A 179 -3.75 -10.35 -7.04
CA PHE A 179 -4.22 -9.61 -8.20
C PHE A 179 -5.44 -10.33 -8.76
N VAL A 180 -6.59 -9.69 -8.65
CA VAL A 180 -7.88 -10.23 -9.11
C VAL A 180 -8.42 -9.30 -10.19
N ARG A 181 -8.50 -9.79 -11.41
CA ARG A 181 -9.11 -9.05 -12.52
C ARG A 181 -10.51 -9.55 -12.80
N HIS A 182 -11.47 -8.63 -12.81
CA HIS A 182 -12.82 -8.87 -13.26
C HIS A 182 -13.18 -7.87 -14.36
N ALA A 183 -13.22 -8.35 -15.60
CA ALA A 183 -13.41 -7.51 -16.78
C ALA A 183 -12.39 -6.35 -16.83
N GLU A 184 -12.86 -5.10 -16.72
CA GLU A 184 -12.04 -3.89 -16.74
C GLU A 184 -11.56 -3.42 -15.36
N ILE A 185 -11.90 -4.15 -14.30
CA ILE A 185 -11.49 -3.84 -12.92
C ILE A 185 -10.39 -4.80 -12.48
N LEU A 186 -9.34 -4.24 -11.93
CA LEU A 186 -8.28 -4.95 -11.24
C LEU A 186 -8.30 -4.56 -9.77
N THR A 187 -8.46 -5.53 -8.89
CA THR A 187 -8.29 -5.34 -7.44
C THR A 187 -6.96 -5.95 -7.02
N ILE A 188 -6.15 -5.17 -6.32
CA ILE A 188 -4.93 -5.64 -5.68
C ILE A 188 -5.22 -5.64 -4.18
N MET A 189 -5.24 -6.81 -3.56
CA MET A 189 -5.36 -6.97 -2.12
C MET A 189 -4.01 -7.40 -1.56
N GLY A 190 -3.56 -6.74 -0.51
CA GLY A 190 -2.32 -7.05 0.19
C GLY A 190 -2.60 -7.48 1.62
N ILE A 191 -1.92 -8.54 2.01
CA ILE A 191 -1.88 -9.08 3.37
C ILE A 191 -0.47 -8.80 3.87
N ILE A 192 -0.34 -7.91 4.84
CA ILE A 192 0.94 -7.44 5.40
C ILE A 192 1.13 -8.05 6.77
N GLU A 193 2.26 -8.70 6.95
CA GLU A 193 2.72 -9.26 8.23
C GLU A 193 4.02 -8.55 8.62
N ASP A 194 4.07 -7.98 9.80
CA ASP A 194 5.27 -7.33 10.33
C ASP A 194 5.48 -7.74 11.78
N PRO A 195 6.43 -8.64 12.07
CA PRO A 195 6.62 -9.16 13.42
C PRO A 195 7.20 -8.14 14.41
N ILE A 196 7.57 -6.95 13.95
CA ILE A 196 8.14 -5.89 14.78
C ILE A 196 7.09 -4.85 15.16
N TYR A 197 6.21 -4.47 14.21
CA TYR A 197 5.35 -3.31 14.36
C TYR A 197 3.86 -3.62 14.34
N LEU A 198 3.46 -4.84 13.95
CA LEU A 198 2.05 -5.24 13.92
C LEU A 198 1.77 -6.34 14.93
N ASP A 199 0.69 -6.19 15.69
CA ASP A 199 0.14 -7.22 16.58
C ASP A 199 -0.72 -8.23 15.82
N GLU A 200 -1.32 -7.79 14.72
CA GLU A 200 -2.15 -8.60 13.83
C GLU A 200 -1.83 -8.29 12.36
N THR A 201 -2.23 -9.18 11.48
CA THR A 201 -2.09 -9.00 10.04
C THR A 201 -2.92 -7.81 9.54
N LEU A 202 -2.28 -6.91 8.79
CA LEU A 202 -2.98 -5.80 8.13
C LEU A 202 -3.40 -6.20 6.72
N VAL A 203 -4.68 -6.06 6.43
CA VAL A 203 -5.22 -6.28 5.07
C VAL A 203 -5.66 -4.96 4.47
N LEU A 204 -5.13 -4.66 3.29
CA LEU A 204 -5.49 -3.48 2.50
C LEU A 204 -5.85 -3.89 1.08
N SER A 205 -6.64 -3.07 0.40
CA SER A 205 -6.95 -3.30 -1.01
C SER A 205 -6.98 -1.99 -1.80
N MET A 206 -6.65 -2.09 -3.09
CA MET A 206 -6.69 -1.00 -4.04
C MET A 206 -7.39 -1.46 -5.31
N ALA A 207 -8.28 -0.64 -5.85
CA ALA A 207 -9.00 -0.93 -7.07
C ALA A 207 -8.53 -0.02 -8.21
N TYR A 208 -8.44 -0.61 -9.39
CA TYR A 208 -8.01 0.04 -10.62
C TYR A 208 -8.98 -0.28 -11.76
N ARG A 209 -9.10 0.63 -12.70
CA ARG A 209 -9.84 0.40 -13.95
C ARG A 209 -8.87 0.38 -15.12
N ALA A 210 -9.08 -0.53 -16.07
CA ALA A 210 -8.32 -0.57 -17.30
C ALA A 210 -8.37 0.80 -18.00
N ASN A 211 -7.20 1.32 -18.36
CA ASN A 211 -7.03 2.63 -18.98
C ASN A 211 -6.17 2.53 -20.25
N PRO A 212 -6.69 1.97 -21.34
CA PRO A 212 -5.89 1.70 -22.55
C PRO A 212 -5.38 2.97 -23.25
N ARG A 213 -5.90 4.14 -22.89
CA ARG A 213 -5.44 5.45 -23.40
C ARG A 213 -4.58 6.21 -22.38
N GLY A 214 -4.28 5.58 -21.25
CA GLY A 214 -3.45 6.20 -20.21
C GLY A 214 -2.01 6.35 -20.70
N ASN A 215 -1.33 7.35 -20.17
CA ASN A 215 0.11 7.45 -20.37
C ASN A 215 0.82 6.43 -19.48
N ALA A 216 1.91 5.87 -19.98
CA ALA A 216 2.80 5.08 -19.15
C ALA A 216 3.19 5.90 -17.91
N PRO A 217 3.36 5.23 -16.74
CA PRO A 217 3.87 5.92 -15.56
C PRO A 217 5.16 6.65 -15.93
N ALA A 218 5.20 7.94 -15.62
CA ALA A 218 6.41 8.72 -15.85
C ALA A 218 7.53 8.14 -15.00
N THR A 219 8.61 7.73 -15.64
CA THR A 219 9.86 7.46 -14.91
C THR A 219 10.40 8.81 -14.48
N ASN A 220 10.60 9.00 -13.17
CA ASN A 220 11.22 10.25 -12.73
C ASN A 220 12.71 10.26 -13.05
N PRO A 221 13.15 11.15 -13.90
CA PRO A 221 14.53 11.10 -14.39
C PRO A 221 15.55 11.59 -13.38
N THR A 222 15.19 12.52 -12.50
CA THR A 222 16.19 13.15 -11.62
C THR A 222 15.55 13.65 -10.35
N CYS A 223 16.06 13.21 -9.22
CA CYS A 223 15.67 13.68 -7.91
C CYS A 223 16.86 14.35 -7.23
N PHE A 224 16.63 15.52 -6.63
CA PHE A 224 17.61 16.21 -5.82
C PHE A 224 17.11 16.26 -4.38
N PRO A 225 17.87 15.74 -3.41
CA PRO A 225 17.54 15.90 -2.00
C PRO A 225 17.49 17.38 -1.64
N PHE A 226 16.49 17.78 -0.89
CA PHE A 226 16.37 19.15 -0.40
C PHE A 226 15.72 19.21 0.99
N THR A 227 16.04 20.26 1.71
CA THR A 227 15.48 20.58 3.02
C THR A 227 14.60 21.82 2.88
N GLU A 228 13.37 21.73 3.35
CA GLU A 228 12.44 22.87 3.32
C GLU A 228 12.55 23.75 4.57
N LEU A 229 13.10 23.20 5.66
CA LEU A 229 13.18 23.91 6.93
C LEU A 229 14.61 24.45 7.14
N PRO A 230 14.77 25.75 7.37
CA PRO A 230 16.05 26.33 7.74
C PRO A 230 16.62 25.65 8.99
N GLY A 231 17.90 25.32 8.96
CA GLY A 231 18.63 24.75 10.09
C GLY A 231 18.56 23.23 10.23
N LEU A 232 17.79 22.52 9.39
CA LEU A 232 17.79 21.04 9.39
C LEU A 232 19.06 20.41 8.77
N ASP A 233 19.81 21.19 8.02
CA ASP A 233 21.13 20.88 7.49
C ASP A 233 22.25 21.14 8.52
N THR A 234 21.89 21.64 9.69
CA THR A 234 22.87 21.87 10.78
C THR A 234 23.31 20.51 11.34
N PRO A 235 24.62 20.27 11.47
CA PRO A 235 25.15 19.05 12.06
C PRO A 235 24.54 18.76 13.43
N GLY A 236 24.05 17.53 13.63
CA GLY A 236 23.41 17.11 14.87
C GLY A 236 21.90 17.31 14.94
N THR A 237 21.30 17.92 13.92
CA THR A 237 19.84 18.01 13.84
C THR A 237 19.21 16.63 13.57
N VAL A 238 18.27 16.23 14.40
CA VAL A 238 17.53 14.99 14.24
C VAL A 238 16.17 15.31 13.64
N PRO A 239 15.75 14.67 12.54
CA PRO A 239 14.50 14.99 11.86
C PRO A 239 13.26 14.38 12.53
N HIS A 240 13.33 14.12 13.81
CA HIS A 240 12.26 13.56 14.64
C HIS A 240 12.15 14.32 15.95
N PHE A 241 10.95 14.35 16.50
CA PHE A 241 10.74 14.85 17.84
C PHE A 241 11.10 13.80 18.90
N LEU A 242 11.46 14.25 20.09
CA LEU A 242 11.49 13.35 21.24
C LEU A 242 10.05 12.94 21.61
N PRO A 243 9.86 11.76 22.21
CA PRO A 243 8.56 11.31 22.66
C PRO A 243 7.84 12.35 23.52
N GLY A 244 6.58 12.64 23.18
CA GLY A 244 5.74 13.62 23.89
C GLY A 244 6.09 15.10 23.64
N THR A 245 7.05 15.39 22.76
CA THR A 245 7.42 16.78 22.42
C THR A 245 6.93 17.22 21.05
N ASN A 246 6.29 16.33 20.28
CA ASN A 246 5.78 16.64 18.96
C ASN A 246 4.52 17.51 19.05
N PRO A 247 4.56 18.77 18.57
CA PRO A 247 3.41 19.68 18.67
C PRO A 247 2.23 19.22 17.81
N ASP A 248 2.48 18.38 16.80
CA ASP A 248 1.49 17.94 15.82
C ASP A 248 0.92 16.56 16.12
N GLU A 249 1.36 15.88 17.18
CA GLU A 249 0.94 14.51 17.48
C GLU A 249 -0.57 14.35 17.67
N GLN A 250 -1.29 15.42 18.05
CA GLN A 250 -2.73 15.43 18.26
C GLN A 250 -3.53 16.01 17.09
N THR A 251 -2.91 16.20 15.93
CA THR A 251 -3.56 16.89 14.80
C THR A 251 -4.86 16.22 14.41
N PHE A 252 -4.87 14.90 14.27
CA PHE A 252 -6.06 14.14 13.92
C PHE A 252 -7.17 14.28 14.98
N ALA A 253 -6.83 14.10 16.25
CA ALA A 253 -7.77 14.22 17.33
C ALA A 253 -8.43 15.60 17.38
N LYS A 254 -7.63 16.65 17.21
CA LYS A 254 -8.11 18.05 17.19
C LYS A 254 -8.99 18.35 15.99
N HIS A 255 -8.65 17.85 14.79
CA HIS A 255 -9.45 18.07 13.58
C HIS A 255 -10.86 17.48 13.66
N TYR A 256 -10.99 16.34 14.35
CA TYR A 256 -12.25 15.60 14.42
C TYR A 256 -12.90 15.61 15.80
N ASN A 257 -12.38 16.39 16.76
CA ASN A 257 -12.85 16.42 18.16
C ASN A 257 -12.86 15.04 18.82
N LEU A 258 -11.90 14.18 18.45
CA LEU A 258 -11.81 12.82 18.97
C LEU A 258 -11.08 12.81 20.33
N PRO A 259 -11.51 11.93 21.26
CA PRO A 259 -10.67 11.55 22.39
C PRO A 259 -9.37 10.90 21.92
N LEU A 260 -8.26 11.13 22.63
CA LEU A 260 -6.95 10.62 22.22
C LEU A 260 -6.89 9.09 22.13
N ASP A 261 -7.58 8.38 23.03
CA ASP A 261 -7.69 6.92 22.98
C ASP A 261 -8.41 6.42 21.71
N ALA A 262 -9.27 7.23 21.11
CA ALA A 262 -9.89 6.91 19.82
C ALA A 262 -8.97 7.24 18.64
N ALA A 263 -8.23 8.32 18.70
CA ALA A 263 -7.30 8.71 17.64
C ALA A 263 -6.07 7.79 17.58
N TYR A 264 -5.48 7.50 18.75
CA TYR A 264 -4.29 6.66 18.89
C TYR A 264 -4.61 5.17 18.97
N GLY A 265 -5.89 4.83 19.16
CA GLY A 265 -6.34 3.45 19.25
C GLY A 265 -6.07 2.68 17.96
N GLY A 266 -5.75 1.41 18.14
CA GLY A 266 -5.43 0.49 17.07
C GLY A 266 -6.68 -0.19 16.48
N VAL A 267 -6.57 -1.50 16.26
CA VAL A 267 -7.62 -2.33 15.65
C VAL A 267 -8.92 -2.31 16.44
N GLU A 268 -8.87 -2.15 17.76
CA GLU A 268 -10.06 -2.11 18.63
C GLU A 268 -11.04 -1.01 18.23
N THR A 269 -10.57 0.09 17.64
CA THR A 269 -11.42 1.19 17.18
C THR A 269 -12.38 0.81 16.05
N LEU A 270 -12.14 -0.30 15.37
CA LEU A 270 -13.03 -0.84 14.35
C LEU A 270 -14.27 -1.53 14.94
N TYR A 271 -14.20 -2.00 16.19
CA TYR A 271 -15.24 -2.80 16.79
C TYR A 271 -16.39 -1.95 17.36
N PRO A 272 -17.64 -2.43 17.26
CA PRO A 272 -18.81 -1.72 17.79
C PRO A 272 -18.72 -1.46 19.31
N GLU A 273 -18.05 -2.34 20.03
CA GLU A 273 -17.82 -2.24 21.48
C GLU A 273 -17.06 -0.96 21.82
N PHE A 274 -15.97 -0.71 21.15
CA PHE A 274 -15.19 0.51 21.30
C PHE A 274 -16.02 1.75 20.92
N ARG A 275 -16.73 1.71 19.80
CA ARG A 275 -17.55 2.83 19.35
C ARG A 275 -18.63 3.22 20.35
N ARG A 276 -19.19 2.26 21.09
CA ARG A 276 -20.15 2.54 22.16
C ARG A 276 -19.51 3.34 23.31
N THR A 277 -18.22 3.17 23.57
CA THR A 277 -17.53 3.95 24.61
C THR A 277 -17.37 5.43 24.25
N LEU A 278 -17.54 5.79 22.99
CA LEU A 278 -17.47 7.17 22.53
C LEU A 278 -18.78 7.94 22.72
N GLN A 279 -19.87 7.27 23.09
CA GLN A 279 -21.15 7.92 23.36
C GLN A 279 -21.02 8.90 24.52
N GLY A 280 -21.39 10.16 24.30
CA GLY A 280 -21.25 11.24 25.28
C GLY A 280 -19.82 11.79 25.44
N ARG A 281 -18.83 11.15 24.83
CA ARG A 281 -17.42 11.60 24.81
C ARG A 281 -17.01 12.22 23.46
N TYR A 282 -17.80 12.02 22.43
CA TYR A 282 -17.50 12.47 21.08
C TYR A 282 -18.65 13.35 20.55
N THR A 283 -18.28 14.52 20.06
CA THR A 283 -19.17 15.41 19.31
C THR A 283 -18.53 15.69 17.96
N PRO A 284 -19.14 15.29 16.83
CA PRO A 284 -18.60 15.58 15.52
C PRO A 284 -18.36 17.08 15.32
N PRO A 285 -17.31 17.48 14.57
CA PRO A 285 -17.09 18.88 14.26
C PRO A 285 -18.27 19.45 13.48
N ALA A 286 -18.66 20.70 13.81
CA ALA A 286 -19.81 21.38 13.20
C ALA A 286 -19.64 21.69 11.70
N ALA A 287 -18.41 21.72 11.22
CA ALA A 287 -18.06 22.01 9.82
C ALA A 287 -17.23 20.88 9.22
N CYS A 288 -17.29 20.77 7.90
CA CYS A 288 -16.41 19.88 7.14
C CYS A 288 -14.94 20.27 7.38
N THR A 289 -14.15 19.34 7.87
CA THR A 289 -12.71 19.48 8.03
C THR A 289 -11.99 18.93 6.79
N ARG A 290 -10.67 18.87 6.83
CA ARG A 290 -9.79 18.59 5.69
C ARG A 290 -10.21 17.42 4.78
N TYR A 291 -10.82 16.37 5.32
CA TYR A 291 -11.12 15.13 4.58
C TYR A 291 -12.60 14.78 4.49
N CYS A 292 -13.49 15.61 4.98
CA CYS A 292 -14.93 15.32 4.93
C CYS A 292 -15.58 15.68 3.60
N CYS A 293 -14.80 16.16 2.64
CA CYS A 293 -15.29 16.53 1.32
C CYS A 293 -14.54 15.78 0.22
N VAL A 294 -15.29 15.14 -0.67
CA VAL A 294 -14.74 14.62 -1.93
C VAL A 294 -14.64 15.78 -2.92
N ALA A 295 -13.55 15.88 -3.67
CA ALA A 295 -13.36 16.94 -4.66
C ALA A 295 -14.58 17.02 -5.60
N GLY A 296 -15.25 18.20 -5.63
CA GLY A 296 -16.43 18.43 -6.45
C GLY A 296 -17.75 17.86 -5.91
N GLY A 297 -17.75 17.28 -4.70
CA GLY A 297 -18.95 16.70 -4.08
C GLY A 297 -19.55 17.55 -2.97
N LEU A 298 -20.82 17.26 -2.66
CA LEU A 298 -21.44 17.69 -1.42
C LEU A 298 -21.03 16.70 -0.32
N ASN A 299 -20.71 17.20 0.88
CA ASN A 299 -20.60 16.29 2.01
C ASN A 299 -21.99 15.70 2.36
N PRO A 300 -22.06 14.64 3.20
CA PRO A 300 -23.33 14.01 3.59
C PRO A 300 -24.32 14.97 4.27
N ALA A 301 -23.85 16.12 4.78
CA ALA A 301 -24.67 17.17 5.37
C ALA A 301 -25.10 18.25 4.36
N GLY A 302 -24.83 18.08 3.06
CA GLY A 302 -25.20 19.02 2.01
C GLY A 302 -24.40 20.32 2.00
N LEU A 303 -23.30 20.40 2.74
CA LEU A 303 -22.46 21.59 2.79
C LEU A 303 -21.45 21.58 1.64
N THR A 304 -21.25 22.74 1.00
CA THR A 304 -20.21 22.89 -0.02
C THR A 304 -18.83 22.89 0.64
N CYS A 305 -17.95 22.06 0.13
CA CYS A 305 -16.55 22.05 0.55
C CYS A 305 -15.87 23.32 0.06
N ARG A 306 -15.57 24.24 0.96
CA ARG A 306 -14.63 25.32 0.66
C ARG A 306 -13.22 24.78 0.87
N GLN A 307 -12.44 24.70 -0.19
CA GLN A 307 -10.98 24.66 -0.05
C GLN A 307 -10.55 25.96 0.64
N ARG A 308 -9.93 25.83 1.79
CA ARG A 308 -9.18 26.95 2.40
C ARG A 308 -7.73 26.82 2.03
#